data_a356ebf4484d88301222f60e71d7c4ee
#
_entry.id   a356ebf4484d88301222f60e71d7c4ee
#
_cell.length_a   1.000
_cell.length_b   1.000
_cell.length_c   1.000
_cell.angle_alpha   90.00
_cell.angle_beta   90.00
_cell.angle_gamma   90.00
#
_symmetry.space_group_name_H-M   'P 1'
#
loop_
_entity.id
_entity.type
_entity.pdbx_description
1 polymer ?
#
loop_
_entity_poly.entity_id
_entity_poly.type
_entity_poly.pdbx_seq_one_letter_code
_entity_poly.pdbx_strand_id
1 'polypeptide(L)'
;RSTSSAASDVYKRQVYEDAERILREIIKIAPRFIVAWHDLGATLKEQGKEEEATSTLKEALKIDENNALTHYLYAASLALAGQTETAATYYKNAVQIQPSLVGAHVGLGHVLKTLGDQEGGIASYRAAIALRPNLGEIYFSLSNLKTFRFTDDEIEDMVQRLNQESLDSESIVHFSFSLGKAFEDKKDYDKAFEYYLKGNEEHRANITYDPVQTELAHEKMRETYNQQFIKRIKETKPGNADPSPIFIVGLPRSGSTLLEQILASHSMVDGTSELPDLGVVSQMIPNKAKGRTFPAGILSMSDDEIRSLGDEYLDRTRRHRKGARHFTDKMPNNFAHIGLLQAILPNAKIIDARRHPLGSCVGSFKQHFAKGQTFTYDMFELGEFYLQ
;
A
#
# COMPACT_ATOMS: atom_id res chain seq x y z
N ARG A 1 19.49 -13.29 -9.27
CA ARG A 1 18.98 -11.90 -9.25
C ARG A 1 18.21 -11.52 -7.97
N SER A 2 17.72 -12.48 -7.16
CA SER A 2 17.12 -12.22 -5.84
C SER A 2 18.10 -11.66 -4.79
N THR A 3 19.39 -11.96 -4.93
CA THR A 3 20.45 -11.37 -4.09
C THR A 3 20.66 -9.87 -4.34
N SER A 4 20.28 -9.35 -5.51
CA SER A 4 20.39 -7.93 -5.87
C SER A 4 19.37 -7.07 -5.11
N SER A 5 18.13 -7.54 -4.89
CA SER A 5 17.10 -6.79 -4.16
C SER A 5 17.45 -6.69 -2.68
N ALA A 6 17.76 -7.81 -2.02
CA ALA A 6 18.14 -7.81 -0.62
C ALA A 6 19.42 -7.01 -0.35
N ALA A 7 20.40 -7.08 -1.25
CA ALA A 7 21.62 -6.27 -1.16
C ALA A 7 21.32 -4.78 -1.35
N SER A 8 20.38 -4.44 -2.26
CA SER A 8 19.92 -3.05 -2.45
C SER A 8 19.19 -2.52 -1.21
N ASP A 9 18.35 -3.33 -0.57
CA ASP A 9 17.62 -2.93 0.64
C ASP A 9 18.57 -2.76 1.84
N VAL A 10 19.54 -3.65 1.99
CA VAL A 10 20.62 -3.52 3.02
C VAL A 10 21.44 -2.25 2.77
N TYR A 11 21.81 -1.98 1.51
CA TYR A 11 22.56 -0.78 1.14
C TYR A 11 21.74 0.50 1.42
N LYS A 12 20.47 0.55 1.03
CA LYS A 12 19.58 1.69 1.32
C LYS A 12 19.47 1.93 2.82
N ARG A 13 19.28 0.87 3.60
CA ARG A 13 19.19 0.95 5.05
C ARG A 13 20.47 1.53 5.65
N GLN A 14 21.64 1.08 5.20
CA GLN A 14 22.94 1.60 5.65
C GLN A 14 23.10 3.08 5.32
N VAL A 15 22.68 3.51 4.12
CA VAL A 15 22.70 4.92 3.72
C VAL A 15 21.85 5.80 4.64
N TYR A 16 20.65 5.34 5.00
CA TYR A 16 19.79 6.09 5.93
C TYR A 16 20.32 6.12 7.36
N GLU A 17 20.95 5.05 7.86
CA GLU A 17 21.57 5.01 9.18
C GLU A 17 22.78 5.98 9.26
N ASP A 18 23.60 6.05 8.21
CA ASP A 18 24.70 7.01 8.12
C ASP A 18 24.22 8.45 7.99
N ALA A 19 23.17 8.71 7.20
CA ALA A 19 22.55 10.03 7.08
C ALA A 19 21.98 10.49 8.44
N GLU A 20 21.27 9.63 9.16
CA GLU A 20 20.75 9.95 10.49
C GLU A 20 21.87 10.34 11.44
N ARG A 21 22.95 9.57 11.50
CA ARG A 21 24.09 9.84 12.36
C ARG A 21 24.72 11.21 12.06
N ILE A 22 24.93 11.51 10.79
CA ILE A 22 25.52 12.80 10.36
C ILE A 22 24.58 13.97 10.69
N LEU A 23 23.28 13.84 10.43
CA LEU A 23 22.31 14.88 10.70
C LEU A 23 22.17 15.18 12.21
N ARG A 24 22.21 14.14 13.05
CA ARG A 24 22.22 14.32 14.51
C ARG A 24 23.48 15.07 14.99
N GLU A 25 24.65 14.82 14.38
CA GLU A 25 25.88 15.58 14.71
C GLU A 25 25.78 17.04 14.23
N ILE A 26 25.24 17.28 13.04
CA ILE A 26 25.00 18.66 12.53
C ILE A 26 24.08 19.41 13.50
N ILE A 27 22.99 18.79 13.97
CA ILE A 27 22.05 19.40 14.92
C ILE A 27 22.72 19.71 16.27
N LYS A 28 23.63 18.87 16.75
CA LYS A 28 24.40 19.17 17.96
C LYS A 28 25.30 20.40 17.81
N ILE A 29 25.96 20.53 16.66
CA ILE A 29 26.88 21.65 16.37
C ILE A 29 26.09 22.93 16.06
N ALA A 30 25.01 22.82 15.32
CA ALA A 30 24.19 23.93 14.86
C ALA A 30 22.70 23.68 15.13
N PRO A 31 22.21 23.78 16.40
CA PRO A 31 20.85 23.42 16.79
C PRO A 31 19.74 24.23 16.09
N ARG A 32 20.07 25.40 15.57
CA ARG A 32 19.11 26.28 14.85
C ARG A 32 19.15 26.10 13.33
N PHE A 33 19.95 25.16 12.82
CA PHE A 33 20.00 24.85 11.37
C PHE A 33 18.81 23.98 10.98
N ILE A 34 17.69 24.63 10.67
CA ILE A 34 16.36 24.01 10.48
C ILE A 34 16.36 22.93 9.38
N VAL A 35 17.20 23.10 8.32
CA VAL A 35 17.28 22.11 7.22
C VAL A 35 17.72 20.74 7.73
N ALA A 36 18.69 20.69 8.67
CA ALA A 36 19.12 19.42 9.25
C ALA A 36 17.98 18.71 10.02
N TRP A 37 17.08 19.45 10.63
CA TRP A 37 15.91 18.89 11.30
C TRP A 37 14.89 18.34 10.29
N HIS A 38 14.69 19.04 9.14
CA HIS A 38 13.82 18.55 8.07
C HIS A 38 14.36 17.26 7.47
N ASP A 39 15.66 17.24 7.15
CA ASP A 39 16.31 16.08 6.53
C ASP A 39 16.35 14.88 7.52
N LEU A 40 16.54 15.15 8.82
CA LEU A 40 16.48 14.10 9.84
C LEU A 40 15.05 13.53 9.94
N GLY A 41 14.03 14.38 9.96
CA GLY A 41 12.63 13.94 9.96
C GLY A 41 12.30 13.06 8.74
N ALA A 42 12.75 13.47 7.54
CA ALA A 42 12.59 12.71 6.32
C ALA A 42 13.34 11.36 6.38
N THR A 43 14.60 11.37 6.85
CA THR A 43 15.42 10.16 6.99
C THR A 43 14.79 9.16 7.96
N LEU A 44 14.30 9.61 9.09
CA LEU A 44 13.63 8.78 10.09
C LEU A 44 12.34 8.16 9.54
N LYS A 45 11.58 8.92 8.77
CA LYS A 45 10.39 8.43 8.07
C LYS A 45 10.74 7.28 7.10
N GLU A 46 11.78 7.45 6.27
CA GLU A 46 12.23 6.41 5.33
C GLU A 46 12.74 5.14 6.05
N GLN A 47 13.19 5.28 7.29
CA GLN A 47 13.54 4.14 8.16
C GLN A 47 12.33 3.50 8.86
N GLY A 48 11.11 4.04 8.72
CA GLY A 48 9.92 3.59 9.45
C GLY A 48 9.91 3.99 10.93
N LYS A 49 10.73 4.98 11.34
CA LYS A 49 10.79 5.53 12.71
C LYS A 49 9.83 6.71 12.85
N GLU A 50 8.54 6.46 12.69
CA GLU A 50 7.50 7.49 12.55
C GLU A 50 7.36 8.37 13.79
N GLU A 51 7.45 7.80 15.01
CA GLU A 51 7.37 8.55 16.26
C GLU A 51 8.57 9.50 16.44
N GLU A 52 9.78 9.02 16.12
CA GLU A 52 10.99 9.85 16.18
C GLU A 52 10.96 10.95 15.10
N ALA A 53 10.48 10.66 13.90
CA ALA A 53 10.30 11.66 12.83
C ALA A 53 9.35 12.77 13.30
N THR A 54 8.22 12.39 13.87
CA THR A 54 7.21 13.33 14.39
C THR A 54 7.78 14.19 15.52
N SER A 55 8.49 13.61 16.49
CA SER A 55 9.11 14.35 17.59
C SER A 55 10.21 15.31 17.07
N THR A 56 11.03 14.87 16.11
CA THR A 56 12.07 15.69 15.49
C THR A 56 11.49 16.92 14.79
N LEU A 57 10.43 16.74 14.00
CA LEU A 57 9.78 17.85 13.29
C LEU A 57 9.03 18.79 14.25
N LYS A 58 8.54 18.28 15.36
CA LYS A 58 7.97 19.11 16.44
C LYS A 58 9.01 20.02 17.08
N GLU A 59 10.25 19.54 17.28
CA GLU A 59 11.34 20.37 17.75
C GLU A 59 11.74 21.43 16.71
N ALA A 60 11.74 21.09 15.42
CA ALA A 60 11.98 22.05 14.35
C ALA A 60 10.99 23.22 14.37
N LEU A 61 9.72 23.00 14.71
CA LEU A 61 8.71 24.07 14.86
C LEU A 61 9.06 25.08 15.97
N LYS A 62 9.74 24.65 17.04
CA LYS A 62 10.18 25.56 18.11
C LYS A 62 11.30 26.50 17.68
N ILE A 63 12.04 26.13 16.62
CA ILE A 63 13.14 26.93 16.07
C ILE A 63 12.59 28.09 15.23
N ASP A 64 11.56 27.81 14.43
CA ASP A 64 10.85 28.77 13.58
C ASP A 64 9.38 28.36 13.42
N GLU A 65 8.53 28.98 14.21
CA GLU A 65 7.07 28.74 14.22
C GLU A 65 6.38 29.25 12.95
N ASN A 66 7.02 30.08 12.15
CA ASN A 66 6.49 30.64 10.92
C ASN A 66 7.06 29.96 9.65
N ASN A 67 7.68 28.80 9.78
CA ASN A 67 8.21 28.07 8.65
C ASN A 67 7.16 27.13 8.02
N ALA A 68 6.64 27.49 6.86
CA ALA A 68 5.61 26.71 6.15
C ALA A 68 6.04 25.27 5.86
N LEU A 69 7.32 25.08 5.47
CA LEU A 69 7.84 23.74 5.16
C LEU A 69 7.86 22.85 6.42
N THR A 70 8.23 23.40 7.58
CA THR A 70 8.20 22.65 8.85
C THR A 70 6.78 22.24 9.21
N HIS A 71 5.80 23.14 9.08
CA HIS A 71 4.39 22.81 9.30
C HIS A 71 3.92 21.70 8.36
N TYR A 72 4.28 21.78 7.08
CA TYR A 72 3.93 20.76 6.09
C TYR A 72 4.55 19.39 6.43
N LEU A 73 5.85 19.32 6.72
CA LEU A 73 6.54 18.07 7.04
C LEU A 73 6.01 17.45 8.34
N TYR A 74 5.75 18.28 9.35
CA TYR A 74 5.17 17.83 10.62
C TYR A 74 3.74 17.30 10.42
N ALA A 75 2.92 17.99 9.62
CA ALA A 75 1.58 17.53 9.27
C ALA A 75 1.63 16.17 8.51
N ALA A 76 2.57 16.01 7.59
CA ALA A 76 2.75 14.75 6.86
C ALA A 76 3.14 13.59 7.80
N SER A 77 4.01 13.84 8.78
CA SER A 77 4.38 12.85 9.79
C SER A 77 3.20 12.48 10.69
N LEU A 78 2.42 13.47 11.14
CA LEU A 78 1.20 13.26 11.94
C LEU A 78 0.16 12.43 11.17
N ALA A 79 -0.03 12.71 9.88
CA ALA A 79 -0.97 11.97 9.03
C ALA A 79 -0.59 10.49 8.90
N LEU A 80 0.70 10.19 8.75
CA LEU A 80 1.22 8.82 8.73
C LEU A 80 1.03 8.11 10.08
N ALA A 81 1.19 8.84 11.20
CA ALA A 81 0.93 8.34 12.56
C ALA A 81 -0.57 8.23 12.89
N GLY A 82 -1.48 8.48 11.92
CA GLY A 82 -2.93 8.39 12.11
C GLY A 82 -3.56 9.55 12.89
N GLN A 83 -2.79 10.62 13.20
CA GLN A 83 -3.28 11.82 13.91
C GLN A 83 -3.88 12.83 12.93
N THR A 84 -4.93 12.42 12.24
CA THR A 84 -5.47 13.10 11.05
C THR A 84 -5.99 14.51 11.35
N GLU A 85 -6.71 14.72 12.46
CA GLU A 85 -7.24 16.03 12.86
C GLU A 85 -6.12 17.02 13.13
N THR A 86 -5.10 16.58 13.85
CA THR A 86 -3.93 17.41 14.15
C THR A 86 -3.16 17.73 12.87
N ALA A 87 -2.99 16.75 11.99
CA ALA A 87 -2.34 16.95 10.68
C ALA A 87 -3.08 18.01 9.85
N ALA A 88 -4.42 17.97 9.82
CA ALA A 88 -5.22 18.98 9.10
C ALA A 88 -4.94 20.40 9.59
N THR A 89 -4.78 20.58 10.91
CA THR A 89 -4.46 21.89 11.50
C THR A 89 -3.09 22.40 11.00
N TYR A 90 -2.07 21.55 11.02
CA TYR A 90 -0.72 21.98 10.60
C TYR A 90 -0.61 22.15 9.08
N TYR A 91 -1.34 21.38 8.27
CA TYR A 91 -1.44 21.66 6.83
C TYR A 91 -2.11 22.99 6.54
N LYS A 92 -3.19 23.35 7.27
CA LYS A 92 -3.82 24.68 7.16
C LYS A 92 -2.86 25.80 7.50
N ASN A 93 -2.07 25.65 8.57
CA ASN A 93 -1.04 26.62 8.92
C ASN A 93 0.00 26.76 7.81
N ALA A 94 0.48 25.65 7.24
CA ALA A 94 1.43 25.68 6.13
C ALA A 94 0.89 26.44 4.91
N VAL A 95 -0.38 26.19 4.54
CA VAL A 95 -1.06 26.88 3.43
C VAL A 95 -1.26 28.39 3.76
N GLN A 96 -1.56 28.73 5.01
CA GLN A 96 -1.74 30.11 5.44
C GLN A 96 -0.41 30.89 5.37
N ILE A 97 0.69 30.28 5.79
CA ILE A 97 2.02 30.91 5.79
C ILE A 97 2.55 31.02 4.36
N GLN A 98 2.40 29.97 3.56
CA GLN A 98 2.87 29.91 2.17
C GLN A 98 1.80 29.32 1.25
N PRO A 99 0.88 30.14 0.73
CA PRO A 99 -0.20 29.69 -0.16
C PRO A 99 0.26 29.00 -1.45
N SER A 100 1.52 29.21 -1.86
CA SER A 100 2.11 28.55 -3.04
C SER A 100 2.72 27.16 -2.77
N LEU A 101 2.65 26.65 -1.54
CA LEU A 101 3.20 25.34 -1.18
C LEU A 101 2.26 24.21 -1.61
N VAL A 102 2.43 23.73 -2.84
CA VAL A 102 1.57 22.71 -3.48
C VAL A 102 1.40 21.46 -2.61
N GLY A 103 2.49 20.93 -2.04
CA GLY A 103 2.45 19.74 -1.18
C GLY A 103 1.53 19.91 0.04
N ALA A 104 1.44 21.12 0.61
CA ALA A 104 0.55 21.40 1.74
C ALA A 104 -0.93 21.36 1.32
N HIS A 105 -1.28 21.86 0.14
CA HIS A 105 -2.63 21.75 -0.40
C HIS A 105 -3.01 20.29 -0.70
N VAL A 106 -2.10 19.52 -1.31
CA VAL A 106 -2.34 18.09 -1.58
C VAL A 106 -2.52 17.31 -0.28
N GLY A 107 -1.61 17.49 0.70
CA GLY A 107 -1.70 16.85 1.99
C GLY A 107 -2.97 17.24 2.76
N LEU A 108 -3.37 18.52 2.71
CA LEU A 108 -4.63 19.00 3.29
C LEU A 108 -5.82 18.30 2.63
N GLY A 109 -5.83 18.18 1.31
CA GLY A 109 -6.86 17.46 0.57
C GLY A 109 -7.01 16.01 1.03
N HIS A 110 -5.89 15.30 1.21
CA HIS A 110 -5.90 13.91 1.69
C HIS A 110 -6.46 13.77 3.11
N VAL A 111 -6.05 14.61 4.04
CA VAL A 111 -6.51 14.51 5.43
C VAL A 111 -7.97 14.96 5.59
N LEU A 112 -8.42 15.99 4.86
CA LEU A 112 -9.82 16.42 4.87
C LEU A 112 -10.74 15.33 4.29
N LYS A 113 -10.34 14.68 3.19
CA LYS A 113 -11.03 13.50 2.66
C LYS A 113 -11.17 12.40 3.72
N THR A 114 -10.09 12.11 4.46
CA THR A 114 -10.09 11.08 5.51
C THR A 114 -11.03 11.44 6.67
N LEU A 115 -11.12 12.73 7.01
CA LEU A 115 -12.03 13.27 8.02
C LEU A 115 -13.49 13.37 7.56
N GLY A 116 -13.78 13.07 6.28
CA GLY A 116 -15.12 13.17 5.71
C GLY A 116 -15.49 14.57 5.19
N ASP A 117 -14.59 15.55 5.31
CA ASP A 117 -14.75 16.89 4.72
C ASP A 117 -14.39 16.85 3.22
N GLN A 118 -15.33 16.36 2.43
CA GLN A 118 -15.11 16.18 1.01
C GLN A 118 -15.02 17.52 0.26
N GLU A 119 -15.81 18.52 0.64
CA GLU A 119 -15.79 19.84 0.00
C GLU A 119 -14.47 20.55 0.23
N GLY A 120 -13.98 20.57 1.47
CA GLY A 120 -12.68 21.11 1.81
C GLY A 120 -11.53 20.36 1.10
N GLY A 121 -11.64 19.04 0.97
CA GLY A 121 -10.69 18.23 0.23
C GLY A 121 -10.62 18.61 -1.25
N ILE A 122 -11.77 18.74 -1.92
CA ILE A 122 -11.86 19.16 -3.33
C ILE A 122 -11.29 20.58 -3.52
N ALA A 123 -11.64 21.51 -2.63
CA ALA A 123 -11.13 22.88 -2.70
C ALA A 123 -9.59 22.91 -2.58
N SER A 124 -9.03 22.10 -1.68
CA SER A 124 -7.58 21.99 -1.49
C SER A 124 -6.88 21.39 -2.74
N TYR A 125 -7.43 20.35 -3.34
CA TYR A 125 -6.88 19.80 -4.58
C TYR A 125 -6.97 20.78 -5.75
N ARG A 126 -8.09 21.51 -5.90
CA ARG A 126 -8.22 22.54 -6.96
C ARG A 126 -7.24 23.69 -6.77
N ALA A 127 -6.96 24.10 -5.53
CA ALA A 127 -5.90 25.08 -5.24
C ALA A 127 -4.51 24.55 -5.66
N ALA A 128 -4.24 23.27 -5.40
CA ALA A 128 -3.00 22.64 -5.84
C ALA A 128 -2.90 22.55 -7.37
N ILE A 129 -3.99 22.24 -8.08
CA ILE A 129 -4.05 22.21 -9.56
C ILE A 129 -3.76 23.62 -10.13
N ALA A 130 -4.34 24.67 -9.55
CA ALA A 130 -4.09 26.04 -9.99
C ALA A 130 -2.60 26.44 -9.88
N LEU A 131 -1.89 25.90 -8.89
CA LEU A 131 -0.46 26.14 -8.68
C LEU A 131 0.45 25.26 -9.57
N ARG A 132 0.06 24.01 -9.78
CA ARG A 132 0.80 23.03 -10.59
C ARG A 132 -0.14 22.20 -11.47
N PRO A 133 -0.59 22.76 -12.57
CA PRO A 133 -1.61 22.13 -13.41
C PRO A 133 -1.13 20.89 -14.18
N ASN A 134 0.17 20.66 -14.31
CA ASN A 134 0.74 19.48 -14.99
C ASN A 134 1.04 18.30 -14.01
N LEU A 135 0.71 18.44 -12.73
CA LEU A 135 0.90 17.36 -11.75
C LEU A 135 -0.31 16.42 -11.75
N GLY A 136 -0.23 15.35 -12.51
CA GLY A 136 -1.32 14.39 -12.72
C GLY A 136 -1.84 13.75 -11.44
N GLU A 137 -0.98 13.56 -10.42
CA GLU A 137 -1.33 12.99 -9.11
C GLU A 137 -2.54 13.70 -8.46
N ILE A 138 -2.66 15.02 -8.65
CA ILE A 138 -3.75 15.79 -8.02
C ILE A 138 -5.09 15.45 -8.65
N TYR A 139 -5.13 15.35 -9.99
CA TYR A 139 -6.33 14.93 -10.70
C TYR A 139 -6.71 13.48 -10.38
N PHE A 140 -5.71 12.61 -10.25
CA PHE A 140 -5.93 11.24 -9.82
C PHE A 140 -6.48 11.17 -8.40
N SER A 141 -6.01 12.02 -7.49
CA SER A 141 -6.56 12.13 -6.13
C SER A 141 -8.02 12.57 -6.11
N LEU A 142 -8.41 13.50 -7.00
CA LEU A 142 -9.82 13.90 -7.22
C LEU A 142 -10.65 12.76 -7.80
N SER A 143 -10.15 12.05 -8.81
CA SER A 143 -10.84 10.92 -9.44
C SER A 143 -11.15 9.78 -8.47
N ASN A 144 -10.32 9.61 -7.43
CA ASN A 144 -10.51 8.63 -6.36
C ASN A 144 -11.57 9.03 -5.31
N LEU A 145 -12.15 10.23 -5.40
CA LEU A 145 -13.30 10.61 -4.59
C LEU A 145 -14.58 10.01 -5.20
N LYS A 146 -15.26 9.13 -4.48
CA LYS A 146 -16.38 8.33 -5.02
C LYS A 146 -17.52 9.16 -5.62
N THR A 147 -17.79 10.32 -5.04
CA THR A 147 -18.92 11.20 -5.45
C THR A 147 -18.48 12.36 -6.31
N PHE A 148 -17.18 12.58 -6.48
CA PHE A 148 -16.65 13.66 -7.33
C PHE A 148 -16.86 13.32 -8.82
N ARG A 149 -17.17 14.36 -9.59
CA ARG A 149 -17.27 14.29 -11.05
C ARG A 149 -16.55 15.48 -11.64
N PHE A 150 -15.69 15.24 -12.63
CA PHE A 150 -15.04 16.29 -13.37
C PHE A 150 -16.05 17.04 -14.25
N THR A 151 -15.89 18.37 -14.36
CA THR A 151 -16.63 19.18 -15.33
C THR A 151 -16.09 18.94 -16.74
N ASP A 152 -16.83 19.38 -17.76
CA ASP A 152 -16.39 19.27 -19.15
C ASP A 152 -15.09 20.04 -19.39
N ASP A 153 -14.96 21.24 -18.81
CA ASP A 153 -13.77 22.07 -18.91
C ASP A 153 -12.55 21.39 -18.24
N GLU A 154 -12.73 20.75 -17.08
CA GLU A 154 -11.66 20.00 -16.40
C GLU A 154 -11.21 18.79 -17.22
N ILE A 155 -12.14 18.11 -17.91
CA ILE A 155 -11.83 16.99 -18.80
C ILE A 155 -11.05 17.48 -20.03
N GLU A 156 -11.49 18.57 -20.66
CA GLU A 156 -10.81 19.17 -21.82
C GLU A 156 -9.39 19.63 -21.44
N ASP A 157 -9.22 20.28 -20.29
CA ASP A 157 -7.91 20.69 -19.77
C ASP A 157 -6.98 19.48 -19.56
N MET A 158 -7.48 18.38 -18.96
CA MET A 158 -6.69 17.14 -18.81
C MET A 158 -6.29 16.55 -20.17
N VAL A 159 -7.20 16.55 -21.17
CA VAL A 159 -6.89 16.04 -22.52
C VAL A 159 -5.81 16.89 -23.19
N GLN A 160 -5.92 18.23 -23.09
CA GLN A 160 -4.90 19.13 -23.64
C GLN A 160 -3.53 18.93 -23.00
N ARG A 161 -3.49 18.75 -21.67
CA ARG A 161 -2.24 18.48 -20.94
C ARG A 161 -1.63 17.16 -21.32
N LEU A 162 -2.43 16.09 -21.40
CA LEU A 162 -1.96 14.74 -21.76
C LEU A 162 -1.33 14.69 -23.17
N ASN A 163 -1.61 15.69 -24.03
CA ASN A 163 -1.03 15.82 -25.36
C ASN A 163 0.26 16.69 -25.38
N GLN A 164 0.74 17.19 -24.23
CA GLN A 164 1.97 17.96 -24.16
C GLN A 164 3.20 17.02 -24.14
N GLU A 165 4.21 17.33 -24.93
CA GLU A 165 5.44 16.52 -25.04
C GLU A 165 6.30 16.51 -23.76
N SER A 166 6.03 17.39 -22.79
CA SER A 166 6.85 17.61 -21.60
C SER A 166 6.37 16.94 -20.33
N LEU A 167 5.34 16.08 -20.41
CA LEU A 167 4.85 15.36 -19.23
C LEU A 167 5.77 14.19 -18.86
N ASP A 168 6.02 14.03 -17.56
CA ASP A 168 6.64 12.82 -17.05
C ASP A 168 5.67 11.63 -17.12
N SER A 169 6.22 10.41 -17.14
CA SER A 169 5.48 9.17 -17.25
C SER A 169 4.43 9.00 -16.15
N GLU A 170 4.76 9.38 -14.91
CA GLU A 170 3.84 9.27 -13.77
C GLU A 170 2.61 10.19 -13.96
N SER A 171 2.83 11.41 -14.44
CA SER A 171 1.74 12.33 -14.77
C SER A 171 0.88 11.81 -15.93
N ILE A 172 1.49 11.18 -16.96
CA ILE A 172 0.75 10.54 -18.05
C ILE A 172 -0.16 9.44 -17.51
N VAL A 173 0.34 8.58 -16.64
CA VAL A 173 -0.44 7.52 -15.98
C VAL A 173 -1.61 8.13 -15.21
N HIS A 174 -1.35 9.11 -14.36
CA HIS A 174 -2.36 9.72 -13.51
C HIS A 174 -3.45 10.44 -14.30
N PHE A 175 -3.09 11.22 -15.34
CA PHE A 175 -4.07 11.84 -16.23
C PHE A 175 -4.91 10.81 -16.98
N SER A 176 -4.27 9.75 -17.47
CA SER A 176 -4.96 8.70 -18.22
C SER A 176 -5.98 7.97 -17.34
N PHE A 177 -5.63 7.56 -16.12
CA PHE A 177 -6.59 6.96 -15.20
C PHE A 177 -7.70 7.93 -14.78
N SER A 178 -7.39 9.22 -14.60
CA SER A 178 -8.38 10.25 -14.27
C SER A 178 -9.38 10.46 -15.40
N LEU A 179 -8.90 10.53 -16.65
CA LEU A 179 -9.72 10.63 -17.86
C LEU A 179 -10.56 9.35 -18.07
N GLY A 180 -9.96 8.18 -17.87
CA GLY A 180 -10.69 6.91 -17.91
C GLY A 180 -11.88 6.94 -16.96
N LYS A 181 -11.67 7.38 -15.71
CA LYS A 181 -12.74 7.54 -14.72
C LYS A 181 -13.78 8.61 -15.12
N ALA A 182 -13.33 9.75 -15.65
CA ALA A 182 -14.20 10.84 -16.06
C ALA A 182 -15.14 10.42 -17.19
N PHE A 183 -14.62 9.73 -18.23
CA PHE A 183 -15.44 9.21 -19.32
C PHE A 183 -16.34 8.05 -18.88
N GLU A 184 -15.90 7.19 -17.96
CA GLU A 184 -16.76 6.17 -17.36
C GLU A 184 -17.96 6.80 -16.64
N ASP A 185 -17.74 7.89 -15.89
CA ASP A 185 -18.82 8.63 -15.21
C ASP A 185 -19.83 9.26 -16.20
N LYS A 186 -19.36 9.62 -17.39
CA LYS A 186 -20.19 10.08 -18.51
C LYS A 186 -20.84 8.93 -19.29
N LYS A 187 -20.54 7.67 -18.95
CA LYS A 187 -20.96 6.46 -19.66
C LYS A 187 -20.43 6.35 -21.10
N ASP A 188 -19.37 7.08 -21.43
CA ASP A 188 -18.60 6.93 -22.66
C ASP A 188 -17.52 5.84 -22.41
N TYR A 189 -17.97 4.59 -22.48
CA TYR A 189 -17.13 3.45 -22.09
C TYR A 189 -15.98 3.19 -23.08
N ASP A 190 -16.16 3.54 -24.35
CA ASP A 190 -15.13 3.37 -25.37
C ASP A 190 -13.94 4.29 -25.08
N LYS A 191 -14.19 5.58 -24.87
CA LYS A 191 -13.14 6.52 -24.45
C LYS A 191 -12.57 6.19 -23.08
N ALA A 192 -13.41 5.77 -22.13
CA ALA A 192 -12.94 5.35 -20.83
C ALA A 192 -11.91 4.20 -20.96
N PHE A 193 -12.20 3.22 -21.81
CA PHE A 193 -11.31 2.11 -22.05
C PHE A 193 -10.00 2.55 -22.73
N GLU A 194 -10.06 3.41 -23.74
CA GLU A 194 -8.88 3.96 -24.42
C GLU A 194 -7.92 4.64 -23.44
N TYR A 195 -8.44 5.46 -22.52
CA TYR A 195 -7.61 6.14 -21.53
C TYR A 195 -7.08 5.18 -20.45
N TYR A 196 -7.89 4.22 -19.99
CA TYR A 196 -7.38 3.19 -19.08
C TYR A 196 -6.29 2.35 -19.75
N LEU A 197 -6.44 1.99 -21.02
CA LEU A 197 -5.43 1.26 -21.77
C LEU A 197 -4.14 2.06 -21.86
N LYS A 198 -4.21 3.35 -22.28
CA LYS A 198 -3.05 4.24 -22.36
C LYS A 198 -2.31 4.35 -21.01
N GLY A 199 -3.04 4.52 -19.91
CA GLY A 199 -2.45 4.62 -18.57
C GLY A 199 -1.79 3.32 -18.12
N ASN A 200 -2.40 2.17 -18.43
CA ASN A 200 -1.84 0.85 -18.13
C ASN A 200 -0.58 0.56 -18.96
N GLU A 201 -0.59 0.82 -20.26
CA GLU A 201 0.57 0.63 -21.15
C GLU A 201 1.76 1.48 -20.70
N GLU A 202 1.53 2.76 -20.39
CA GLU A 202 2.56 3.65 -19.87
C GLU A 202 3.14 3.14 -18.55
N HIS A 203 2.28 2.72 -17.62
CA HIS A 203 2.73 2.18 -16.33
C HIS A 203 3.47 0.86 -16.52
N ARG A 204 2.95 -0.04 -17.37
CA ARG A 204 3.56 -1.35 -17.64
C ARG A 204 4.97 -1.24 -18.21
N ALA A 205 5.22 -0.25 -19.06
CA ALA A 205 6.55 0.03 -19.62
C ALA A 205 7.59 0.42 -18.55
N ASN A 206 7.15 0.95 -17.42
CA ASN A 206 8.01 1.48 -16.35
C ASN A 206 8.15 0.54 -15.14
N ILE A 207 7.47 -0.61 -15.14
CA ILE A 207 7.57 -1.60 -14.07
C ILE A 207 8.19 -2.90 -14.56
N THR A 208 8.77 -3.64 -13.63
CA THR A 208 9.28 -4.99 -13.91
C THR A 208 8.26 -6.02 -13.44
N TYR A 209 7.66 -6.74 -14.37
CA TYR A 209 6.83 -7.91 -14.12
C TYR A 209 7.18 -9.01 -15.11
N ASP A 210 7.32 -10.24 -14.62
CA ASP A 210 7.62 -11.42 -15.41
C ASP A 210 6.56 -12.48 -15.11
N PRO A 211 5.60 -12.73 -16.05
CA PRO A 211 4.54 -13.71 -15.86
C PRO A 211 5.08 -15.13 -15.71
N VAL A 212 6.19 -15.46 -16.37
CA VAL A 212 6.81 -16.80 -16.27
C VAL A 212 7.36 -17.04 -14.85
N GLN A 213 8.00 -16.04 -14.26
CA GLN A 213 8.47 -16.15 -12.87
C GLN A 213 7.30 -16.26 -11.88
N THR A 214 6.19 -15.62 -12.16
CA THR A 214 4.97 -15.72 -11.35
C THR A 214 4.38 -17.14 -11.44
N GLU A 215 4.26 -17.69 -12.65
CA GLU A 215 3.79 -19.06 -12.88
C GLU A 215 4.68 -20.08 -12.16
N LEU A 216 6.00 -19.98 -12.34
CA LEU A 216 6.97 -20.84 -11.64
C LEU A 216 6.87 -20.75 -10.10
N ALA A 217 6.55 -19.55 -9.57
CA ALA A 217 6.33 -19.40 -8.14
C ALA A 217 5.05 -20.15 -7.70
N HIS A 218 3.96 -20.04 -8.45
CA HIS A 218 2.72 -20.78 -8.19
C HIS A 218 2.90 -22.30 -8.32
N GLU A 219 3.66 -22.76 -9.30
CA GLU A 219 4.00 -24.18 -9.43
C GLU A 219 4.77 -24.71 -8.24
N LYS A 220 5.80 -23.99 -7.78
CA LYS A 220 6.55 -24.33 -6.56
C LYS A 220 5.67 -24.43 -5.33
N MET A 221 4.66 -23.58 -5.21
CA MET A 221 3.68 -23.65 -4.12
C MET A 221 2.83 -24.92 -4.24
N ARG A 222 2.30 -25.25 -5.44
CA ARG A 222 1.53 -26.48 -5.67
C ARG A 222 2.36 -27.75 -5.40
N GLU A 223 3.62 -27.75 -5.82
CA GLU A 223 4.56 -28.87 -5.56
C GLU A 223 4.86 -29.02 -4.07
N THR A 224 5.03 -27.91 -3.35
CA THR A 224 5.36 -27.94 -1.92
C THR A 224 4.16 -28.35 -1.07
N TYR A 225 3.00 -27.72 -1.31
CA TYR A 225 1.77 -27.97 -0.55
C TYR A 225 0.89 -29.06 -1.20
N ASN A 226 1.54 -30.13 -1.66
CA ASN A 226 0.90 -31.28 -2.31
C ASN A 226 0.09 -32.13 -1.32
N GLN A 227 -0.60 -33.15 -1.85
CA GLN A 227 -1.43 -34.04 -1.04
C GLN A 227 -0.68 -34.71 0.10
N GLN A 228 0.59 -35.08 -0.12
CA GLN A 228 1.41 -35.74 0.91
C GLN A 228 1.68 -34.78 2.09
N PHE A 229 2.04 -33.53 1.77
CA PHE A 229 2.22 -32.49 2.80
C PHE A 229 0.94 -32.24 3.57
N ILE A 230 -0.17 -32.05 2.86
CA ILE A 230 -1.49 -31.79 3.48
C ILE A 230 -1.93 -32.97 4.37
N LYS A 231 -1.68 -34.22 3.95
CA LYS A 231 -1.93 -35.40 4.77
C LYS A 231 -1.10 -35.35 6.05
N ARG A 232 0.21 -35.10 5.95
CA ARG A 232 1.11 -34.98 7.13
C ARG A 232 0.56 -33.95 8.11
N ILE A 233 0.29 -32.72 7.70
CA ILE A 233 -0.14 -31.68 8.64
C ILE A 233 -1.52 -31.95 9.28
N LYS A 234 -2.41 -32.69 8.57
CA LYS A 234 -3.68 -33.14 9.15
C LYS A 234 -3.49 -34.20 10.23
N GLU A 235 -2.51 -35.07 10.07
CA GLU A 235 -2.19 -36.13 11.01
C GLU A 235 -1.43 -35.60 12.24
N THR A 236 -0.38 -34.79 12.03
CA THR A 236 0.48 -34.28 13.11
C THR A 236 -0.06 -33.04 13.81
N LYS A 237 -0.89 -32.23 13.11
CA LYS A 237 -1.43 -30.95 13.58
C LYS A 237 -0.36 -30.05 14.21
N PRO A 238 0.71 -29.72 13.46
CA PRO A 238 1.89 -29.07 14.02
C PRO A 238 1.65 -27.63 14.45
N GLY A 239 0.70 -26.94 13.79
CA GLY A 239 0.43 -25.51 13.96
C GLY A 239 -0.19 -25.13 15.30
N ASN A 240 -0.34 -23.81 15.51
CA ASN A 240 -1.08 -23.26 16.63
C ASN A 240 -2.58 -23.47 16.42
N ALA A 241 -3.28 -23.99 17.42
CA ALA A 241 -4.68 -24.37 17.34
C ALA A 241 -5.68 -23.21 17.54
N ASP A 242 -5.19 -21.96 17.62
CA ASP A 242 -6.06 -20.75 17.80
C ASP A 242 -7.05 -20.62 16.63
N PRO A 243 -8.38 -20.62 16.89
CA PRO A 243 -9.40 -20.51 15.87
C PRO A 243 -9.80 -19.05 15.58
N SER A 244 -9.14 -18.08 16.19
CA SER A 244 -9.55 -16.67 16.14
C SER A 244 -9.32 -16.00 14.77
N PRO A 245 -8.30 -16.35 13.95
CA PRO A 245 -8.08 -15.68 12.67
C PRO A 245 -9.11 -16.04 11.61
N ILE A 246 -9.56 -15.03 10.85
CA ILE A 246 -10.40 -15.16 9.65
C ILE A 246 -9.65 -14.48 8.50
N PHE A 247 -9.11 -15.27 7.58
CA PHE A 247 -8.43 -14.77 6.40
C PHE A 247 -9.44 -14.54 5.27
N ILE A 248 -9.38 -13.34 4.65
CA ILE A 248 -10.16 -13.01 3.46
C ILE A 248 -9.19 -12.85 2.31
N VAL A 249 -9.19 -13.83 1.42
CA VAL A 249 -8.29 -13.93 0.27
C VAL A 249 -9.04 -13.79 -1.04
N GLY A 250 -8.35 -13.66 -2.15
CA GLY A 250 -8.91 -13.60 -3.50
C GLY A 250 -8.17 -12.60 -4.38
N LEU A 251 -8.72 -12.28 -5.53
CA LEU A 251 -8.15 -11.22 -6.35
C LEU A 251 -8.54 -9.82 -5.83
N PRO A 252 -7.73 -8.81 -6.09
CA PRO A 252 -8.14 -7.42 -5.91
C PRO A 252 -9.47 -7.14 -6.60
N ARG A 253 -10.28 -6.24 -6.04
CA ARG A 253 -11.60 -5.86 -6.57
C ARG A 253 -12.66 -6.97 -6.59
N SER A 254 -12.44 -8.08 -5.91
CA SER A 254 -13.42 -9.18 -5.76
C SER A 254 -14.54 -8.88 -4.73
N GLY A 255 -14.45 -7.78 -3.99
CA GLY A 255 -15.40 -7.43 -2.93
C GLY A 255 -14.93 -7.82 -1.52
N SER A 256 -13.67 -8.19 -1.35
CA SER A 256 -13.07 -8.59 -0.06
C SER A 256 -13.24 -7.55 1.05
N THR A 257 -13.13 -6.25 0.73
CA THR A 257 -13.37 -5.17 1.70
C THR A 257 -14.82 -5.13 2.19
N LEU A 258 -15.80 -5.36 1.33
CA LEU A 258 -17.20 -5.42 1.74
C LEU A 258 -17.45 -6.61 2.67
N LEU A 259 -16.89 -7.77 2.34
CA LEU A 259 -16.97 -8.96 3.19
C LEU A 259 -16.36 -8.71 4.57
N GLU A 260 -15.19 -8.07 4.61
CA GLU A 260 -14.56 -7.68 5.87
C GLU A 260 -15.45 -6.76 6.69
N GLN A 261 -16.03 -5.71 6.09
CA GLN A 261 -16.92 -4.77 6.80
C GLN A 261 -18.18 -5.46 7.33
N ILE A 262 -18.74 -6.39 6.57
CA ILE A 262 -19.90 -7.19 7.03
C ILE A 262 -19.50 -8.01 8.27
N LEU A 263 -18.37 -8.71 8.25
CA LEU A 263 -17.89 -9.48 9.38
C LEU A 263 -17.55 -8.61 10.58
N ALA A 264 -16.85 -7.50 10.36
CA ALA A 264 -16.43 -6.56 11.39
C ALA A 264 -17.59 -5.75 12.01
N SER A 265 -18.79 -5.78 11.41
CA SER A 265 -19.99 -5.22 12.02
C SER A 265 -20.51 -6.08 13.19
N HIS A 266 -20.03 -7.32 13.32
CA HIS A 266 -20.40 -8.21 14.40
C HIS A 266 -19.51 -8.01 15.63
N SER A 267 -20.09 -7.91 16.82
CA SER A 267 -19.39 -7.64 18.10
C SER A 267 -18.29 -8.65 18.48
N MET A 268 -18.31 -9.85 17.89
CA MET A 268 -17.30 -10.88 18.12
C MET A 268 -16.14 -10.85 17.11
N VAL A 269 -16.07 -9.87 16.20
CA VAL A 269 -15.06 -9.81 15.15
C VAL A 269 -14.40 -8.45 15.12
N ASP A 270 -13.10 -8.43 15.31
CA ASP A 270 -12.27 -7.24 15.06
C ASP A 270 -11.92 -7.17 13.58
N GLY A 271 -12.33 -6.09 12.90
CA GLY A 271 -11.81 -5.75 11.56
C GLY A 271 -10.43 -5.13 11.69
N THR A 272 -9.42 -5.72 11.02
CA THR A 272 -8.05 -5.20 11.15
C THR A 272 -7.58 -4.43 9.93
N SER A 273 -7.52 -4.99 8.78
CA SER A 273 -7.16 -4.45 7.47
C SER A 273 -6.31 -5.43 6.65
N GLU A 274 -5.51 -4.92 5.72
CA GLU A 274 -4.51 -5.68 4.95
C GLU A 274 -3.22 -5.79 5.78
N LEU A 275 -3.05 -6.94 6.45
CA LEU A 275 -1.89 -7.16 7.31
C LEU A 275 -0.72 -7.75 6.51
N PRO A 276 0.49 -7.16 6.59
CA PRO A 276 1.68 -7.70 5.93
C PRO A 276 2.29 -8.89 6.68
N ASP A 277 1.79 -9.20 7.87
CA ASP A 277 2.43 -10.06 8.85
C ASP A 277 2.59 -11.51 8.38
N LEU A 278 1.63 -12.05 7.60
CA LEU A 278 1.77 -13.38 7.03
C LEU A 278 2.92 -13.46 6.00
N GLY A 279 3.09 -12.42 5.18
CA GLY A 279 4.22 -12.29 4.27
C GLY A 279 5.56 -12.26 5.02
N VAL A 280 5.63 -11.54 6.14
CA VAL A 280 6.83 -11.50 6.99
C VAL A 280 7.11 -12.89 7.58
N VAL A 281 6.11 -13.57 8.12
CA VAL A 281 6.26 -14.93 8.67
C VAL A 281 6.71 -15.93 7.60
N SER A 282 6.22 -15.81 6.36
CA SER A 282 6.67 -16.67 5.26
C SER A 282 8.16 -16.54 4.96
N GLN A 283 8.75 -15.36 5.17
CA GLN A 283 10.18 -15.11 4.98
C GLN A 283 11.05 -15.68 6.13
N MET A 284 10.44 -16.00 7.28
CA MET A 284 11.13 -16.64 8.40
C MET A 284 11.36 -18.15 8.21
N ILE A 285 10.75 -18.74 7.16
CA ILE A 285 10.97 -20.14 6.82
C ILE A 285 12.44 -20.33 6.45
N PRO A 286 13.20 -21.14 7.22
CA PRO A 286 14.65 -21.16 7.12
C PRO A 286 15.13 -21.65 5.76
N ASN A 287 16.20 -21.04 5.30
CA ASN A 287 17.02 -21.52 4.20
C ASN A 287 17.96 -22.64 4.68
N LYS A 288 17.44 -23.57 5.50
CA LYS A 288 18.23 -24.67 6.08
C LYS A 288 18.45 -25.74 5.02
N ALA A 289 19.70 -26.00 4.73
CA ALA A 289 20.22 -27.07 3.87
C ALA A 289 19.83 -27.02 2.38
N LYS A 290 20.78 -26.67 1.53
CA LYS A 290 20.76 -26.77 0.07
C LYS A 290 19.90 -25.74 -0.69
N GLY A 291 19.85 -24.47 -0.26
CA GLY A 291 19.26 -23.39 -1.06
C GLY A 291 17.74 -23.46 -1.24
N ARG A 292 17.01 -24.10 -0.34
CA ARG A 292 15.54 -24.13 -0.34
C ARG A 292 14.99 -22.99 0.51
N THR A 293 14.49 -21.98 -0.15
CA THR A 293 13.72 -20.87 0.45
C THR A 293 12.22 -21.20 0.45
N PHE A 294 11.41 -20.29 1.00
CA PHE A 294 9.95 -20.37 0.82
C PHE A 294 9.59 -20.66 -0.65
N PRO A 295 8.59 -21.53 -0.94
CA PRO A 295 7.81 -22.30 0.05
C PRO A 295 8.49 -23.61 0.53
N ALA A 296 9.42 -24.16 -0.23
CA ALA A 296 9.94 -25.52 -0.05
C ALA A 296 10.69 -25.75 1.28
N GLY A 297 11.16 -24.70 1.94
CA GLY A 297 11.84 -24.79 3.23
C GLY A 297 10.98 -25.43 4.33
N ILE A 298 9.66 -25.27 4.27
CA ILE A 298 8.72 -25.82 5.25
C ILE A 298 8.75 -27.37 5.30
N LEU A 299 9.14 -28.02 4.22
CA LEU A 299 9.20 -29.48 4.15
C LEU A 299 10.25 -30.09 5.10
N SER A 300 11.23 -29.30 5.49
CA SER A 300 12.32 -29.71 6.40
C SER A 300 12.13 -29.22 7.84
N MET A 301 11.04 -28.52 8.12
CA MET A 301 10.75 -28.01 9.46
C MET A 301 10.14 -29.09 10.34
N SER A 302 10.51 -29.07 11.62
CA SER A 302 9.87 -29.84 12.68
C SER A 302 8.48 -29.26 13.01
N ASP A 303 7.66 -30.03 13.71
CA ASP A 303 6.34 -29.60 14.13
C ASP A 303 6.42 -28.42 15.11
N ASP A 304 7.44 -28.35 15.96
CA ASP A 304 7.67 -27.19 16.85
C ASP A 304 8.06 -25.93 16.09
N GLU A 305 8.91 -26.04 15.06
CA GLU A 305 9.26 -24.92 14.21
C GLU A 305 8.04 -24.39 13.43
N ILE A 306 7.16 -25.27 12.94
CA ILE A 306 5.90 -24.87 12.27
C ILE A 306 4.97 -24.18 13.27
N ARG A 307 4.86 -24.68 14.50
CA ARG A 307 4.08 -24.05 15.57
C ARG A 307 4.57 -22.66 15.90
N SER A 308 5.89 -22.49 16.00
CA SER A 308 6.52 -21.20 16.28
C SER A 308 6.18 -20.13 15.22
N LEU A 309 6.02 -20.52 13.95
CA LEU A 309 5.55 -19.57 12.91
C LEU A 309 4.10 -19.13 13.15
N GLY A 310 3.24 -20.03 13.62
CA GLY A 310 1.86 -19.70 13.99
C GLY A 310 1.80 -18.76 15.19
N ASP A 311 2.62 -19.03 16.20
CA ASP A 311 2.75 -18.21 17.41
C ASP A 311 3.23 -16.78 17.05
N GLU A 312 4.26 -16.70 16.21
CA GLU A 312 4.80 -15.43 15.71
C GLU A 312 3.74 -14.61 14.96
N TYR A 313 2.97 -15.23 14.06
CA TYR A 313 1.88 -14.55 13.37
C TYR A 313 0.85 -13.99 14.34
N LEU A 314 0.43 -14.80 15.33
CA LEU A 314 -0.56 -14.38 16.32
C LEU A 314 -0.04 -13.25 17.21
N ASP A 315 1.25 -13.27 17.56
CA ASP A 315 1.87 -12.22 18.37
C ASP A 315 2.00 -10.91 17.60
N ARG A 316 2.51 -10.95 16.38
CA ARG A 316 2.64 -9.78 15.51
C ARG A 316 1.32 -9.07 15.26
N THR A 317 0.25 -9.83 15.02
CA THR A 317 -1.08 -9.28 14.73
C THR A 317 -1.82 -8.80 15.98
N ARG A 318 -1.32 -9.06 17.20
CA ARG A 318 -1.97 -8.68 18.46
C ARG A 318 -2.25 -7.18 18.56
N ARG A 319 -1.32 -6.35 18.08
CA ARG A 319 -1.44 -4.88 18.08
C ARG A 319 -2.64 -4.33 17.29
N HIS A 320 -3.18 -5.12 16.36
CA HIS A 320 -4.31 -4.73 15.52
C HIS A 320 -5.67 -5.17 16.07
N ARG A 321 -5.68 -5.96 17.16
CA ARG A 321 -6.89 -6.53 17.75
C ARG A 321 -7.39 -5.65 18.90
N LYS A 322 -8.71 -5.58 19.05
CA LYS A 322 -9.39 -4.83 20.12
C LYS A 322 -9.95 -5.74 21.22
N GLY A 323 -9.76 -7.07 21.10
CA GLY A 323 -10.14 -8.05 22.10
C GLY A 323 -11.39 -8.87 21.75
N ALA A 324 -11.92 -8.79 20.54
CA ALA A 324 -12.99 -9.67 20.09
C ALA A 324 -12.51 -11.13 19.96
N ARG A 325 -13.47 -12.08 19.94
CA ARG A 325 -13.17 -13.52 19.83
C ARG A 325 -12.47 -13.90 18.53
N HIS A 326 -12.76 -13.18 17.44
CA HIS A 326 -12.19 -13.37 16.12
C HIS A 326 -11.63 -12.05 15.59
N PHE A 327 -10.72 -12.13 14.66
CA PHE A 327 -10.24 -10.97 13.90
C PHE A 327 -10.06 -11.34 12.43
N THR A 328 -10.24 -10.37 11.55
CA THR A 328 -10.00 -10.55 10.12
C THR A 328 -8.54 -10.24 9.78
N ASP A 329 -8.00 -10.90 8.77
CA ASP A 329 -6.83 -10.48 7.98
C ASP A 329 -7.30 -10.47 6.52
N LYS A 330 -7.60 -9.28 6.03
CA LYS A 330 -8.11 -9.10 4.67
C LYS A 330 -6.97 -8.66 3.75
N MET A 331 -6.06 -9.56 3.45
CA MET A 331 -5.03 -9.39 2.45
C MET A 331 -5.34 -10.30 1.25
N PRO A 332 -5.88 -9.75 0.14
CA PRO A 332 -6.26 -10.55 -1.02
C PRO A 332 -5.16 -11.51 -1.48
N ASN A 333 -3.93 -11.03 -1.56
CA ASN A 333 -2.78 -11.83 -2.01
C ASN A 333 -2.35 -12.96 -1.08
N ASN A 334 -2.93 -13.06 0.13
CA ASN A 334 -2.68 -14.20 1.02
C ASN A 334 -3.20 -15.53 0.45
N PHE A 335 -3.91 -15.52 -0.69
CA PHE A 335 -4.24 -16.77 -1.40
C PHE A 335 -2.98 -17.59 -1.73
N ALA A 336 -1.87 -16.94 -2.03
CA ALA A 336 -0.60 -17.59 -2.28
C ALA A 336 -0.01 -18.30 -1.04
N HIS A 337 -0.48 -17.97 0.14
CA HIS A 337 -0.02 -18.53 1.42
C HIS A 337 -0.99 -19.54 2.06
N ILE A 338 -2.06 -19.96 1.36
CA ILE A 338 -3.07 -20.88 1.94
C ILE A 338 -2.44 -22.17 2.46
N GLY A 339 -1.48 -22.75 1.74
CA GLY A 339 -0.77 -23.96 2.19
C GLY A 339 0.03 -23.74 3.47
N LEU A 340 0.69 -22.59 3.60
CA LEU A 340 1.36 -22.17 4.83
C LEU A 340 0.34 -21.97 5.96
N LEU A 341 -0.76 -21.27 5.70
CA LEU A 341 -1.80 -21.04 6.71
C LEU A 341 -2.37 -22.33 7.28
N GLN A 342 -2.64 -23.31 6.44
CA GLN A 342 -3.12 -24.62 6.90
C GLN A 342 -2.12 -25.34 7.80
N ALA A 343 -0.82 -25.12 7.59
CA ALA A 343 0.21 -25.72 8.41
C ALA A 343 0.38 -25.01 9.77
N ILE A 344 0.42 -23.67 9.76
CA ILE A 344 0.76 -22.89 10.97
C ILE A 344 -0.47 -22.54 11.83
N LEU A 345 -1.67 -22.47 11.23
CA LEU A 345 -2.94 -22.09 11.88
C LEU A 345 -4.08 -22.98 11.38
N PRO A 346 -4.08 -24.28 11.70
CA PRO A 346 -4.99 -25.27 11.11
C PRO A 346 -6.48 -25.01 11.41
N ASN A 347 -6.81 -24.24 12.44
CA ASN A 347 -8.18 -23.90 12.82
C ASN A 347 -8.61 -22.50 12.35
N ALA A 348 -7.76 -21.75 11.70
CA ALA A 348 -8.12 -20.49 11.08
C ALA A 348 -9.18 -20.68 9.98
N LYS A 349 -10.02 -19.68 9.81
CA LYS A 349 -11.04 -19.68 8.75
C LYS A 349 -10.49 -18.95 7.54
N ILE A 350 -10.75 -19.50 6.35
CA ILE A 350 -10.33 -18.89 5.09
C ILE A 350 -11.58 -18.66 4.25
N ILE A 351 -11.80 -17.42 3.86
CA ILE A 351 -12.88 -16.99 2.97
C ILE A 351 -12.26 -16.57 1.65
N ASP A 352 -12.58 -17.31 0.59
CA ASP A 352 -12.19 -16.98 -0.77
C ASP A 352 -13.23 -16.04 -1.39
N ALA A 353 -12.88 -14.78 -1.52
CA ALA A 353 -13.74 -13.75 -2.08
C ALA A 353 -13.70 -13.80 -3.60
N ARG A 354 -14.74 -14.38 -4.21
CA ARG A 354 -14.85 -14.51 -5.66
C ARG A 354 -15.89 -13.58 -6.24
N ARG A 355 -15.59 -13.06 -7.40
CA ARG A 355 -16.49 -12.29 -8.25
C ARG A 355 -16.43 -12.86 -9.67
N HIS A 356 -17.41 -12.51 -10.51
CA HIS A 356 -17.35 -12.87 -11.92
C HIS A 356 -15.99 -12.46 -12.52
N PRO A 357 -15.29 -13.35 -13.28
CA PRO A 357 -13.95 -13.11 -13.80
C PRO A 357 -13.77 -11.74 -14.45
N LEU A 358 -14.63 -11.42 -15.43
CA LEU A 358 -14.60 -10.11 -16.09
C LEU A 358 -14.79 -8.95 -15.10
N GLY A 359 -15.67 -9.12 -14.10
CA GLY A 359 -15.88 -8.08 -13.09
C GLY A 359 -14.67 -7.81 -12.20
N SER A 360 -13.87 -8.85 -11.89
CA SER A 360 -12.61 -8.71 -11.14
C SER A 360 -11.50 -8.16 -12.02
N CYS A 361 -11.32 -8.73 -13.22
CA CYS A 361 -10.26 -8.32 -14.14
C CYS A 361 -10.44 -6.87 -14.62
N VAL A 362 -11.61 -6.50 -15.12
CA VAL A 362 -11.89 -5.11 -15.52
C VAL A 362 -11.79 -4.17 -14.32
N GLY A 363 -12.28 -4.58 -13.15
CA GLY A 363 -12.16 -3.79 -11.93
C GLY A 363 -10.71 -3.55 -11.49
N SER A 364 -9.82 -4.52 -11.73
CA SER A 364 -8.38 -4.40 -11.47
C SER A 364 -7.68 -3.57 -12.53
N PHE A 365 -7.99 -3.77 -13.81
CA PHE A 365 -7.42 -3.03 -14.93
C PHE A 365 -7.71 -1.52 -14.87
N LYS A 366 -8.88 -1.13 -14.36
CA LYS A 366 -9.26 0.28 -14.15
C LYS A 366 -8.62 0.92 -12.91
N GLN A 367 -7.82 0.18 -12.14
CA GLN A 367 -7.26 0.67 -10.89
C GLN A 367 -5.75 0.84 -11.01
N HIS A 368 -5.27 2.06 -10.83
CA HIS A 368 -3.85 2.28 -10.58
C HIS A 368 -3.57 1.98 -9.10
N PHE A 369 -2.82 0.91 -8.84
CA PHE A 369 -2.47 0.46 -7.49
C PHE A 369 -1.20 1.18 -7.01
N ALA A 370 -1.19 1.63 -5.77
CA ALA A 370 -0.04 2.32 -5.19
C ALA A 370 1.20 1.41 -5.08
N LYS A 371 0.99 0.12 -4.82
CA LYS A 371 2.07 -0.89 -4.72
C LYS A 371 1.53 -2.28 -5.05
N GLY A 372 2.42 -3.15 -5.53
CA GLY A 372 2.07 -4.52 -5.88
C GLY A 372 1.13 -4.60 -7.09
N GLN A 373 0.49 -5.72 -7.27
CA GLN A 373 -0.50 -5.97 -8.34
C GLN A 373 0.07 -5.70 -9.77
N THR A 374 1.36 -5.94 -9.97
CA THR A 374 2.07 -5.63 -11.22
C THR A 374 1.51 -6.36 -12.46
N PHE A 375 0.79 -7.44 -12.25
CA PHE A 375 0.12 -8.22 -13.28
C PHE A 375 -1.15 -7.55 -13.84
N THR A 376 -1.63 -6.46 -13.25
CA THR A 376 -2.92 -5.86 -13.62
C THR A 376 -2.83 -4.84 -14.75
N TYR A 377 -1.63 -4.48 -15.18
CA TYR A 377 -1.38 -3.42 -16.16
C TYR A 377 -1.28 -3.90 -17.61
N ASP A 378 -1.47 -5.19 -17.85
CA ASP A 378 -1.67 -5.78 -19.16
C ASP A 378 -2.84 -6.76 -19.11
N MET A 379 -3.71 -6.76 -20.12
CA MET A 379 -4.92 -7.59 -20.12
C MET A 379 -4.64 -9.08 -20.25
N PHE A 380 -3.60 -9.45 -21.00
CA PHE A 380 -3.21 -10.85 -21.17
C PHE A 380 -2.57 -11.37 -19.89
N GLU A 381 -1.63 -10.63 -19.32
CA GLU A 381 -0.98 -10.97 -18.05
C GLU A 381 -1.98 -11.09 -16.91
N LEU A 382 -2.96 -10.19 -16.86
CA LEU A 382 -4.07 -10.23 -15.89
C LEU A 382 -4.94 -11.47 -16.10
N GLY A 383 -5.25 -11.81 -17.35
CA GLY A 383 -6.03 -13.01 -17.67
C GLY A 383 -5.30 -14.28 -17.30
N GLU A 384 -4.01 -14.40 -17.62
CA GLU A 384 -3.15 -15.53 -17.26
C GLU A 384 -3.05 -15.67 -15.74
N PHE A 385 -2.79 -14.58 -15.02
CA PHE A 385 -2.72 -14.58 -13.56
C PHE A 385 -4.05 -15.03 -12.92
N TYR A 386 -5.18 -14.65 -13.52
CA TYR A 386 -6.50 -15.10 -13.03
C TYR A 386 -6.70 -16.60 -13.18
N LEU A 387 -6.16 -17.22 -14.24
CA LEU A 387 -6.31 -18.64 -14.55
C LEU A 387 -5.38 -19.52 -13.70
N GLN A 388 -4.25 -19.02 -13.25
CA GLN A 388 -3.31 -19.69 -12.35
C GLN A 388 -3.88 -19.95 -10.97
#